data_e1cba990a9854a94194d955ed539bc1d
#
_entry.id   e1cba990a9854a94194d955ed539bc1d
#
_cell.length_a   1.000
_cell.length_b   1.000
_cell.length_c   1.000
_cell.angle_alpha   90.00
_cell.angle_beta   90.00
_cell.angle_gamma   90.00
#
_symmetry.space_group_name_H-M   'P 1'
#
loop_
_entity.id
_entity.type
_entity.pdbx_description
1 polymer ?
#
loop_
_entity_poly.entity_id
_entity_poly.type
_entity_poly.pdbx_seq_one_letter_code
_entity_poly.pdbx_strand_id
1 'polypeptide(L)'
;MNDRYELLAPIAEGGLGTVFRARDRQLGREVAVKRIRADKAQNVGSAVEALIRDARQQSAIQHPNIVAVLEAGVDEEGGYLVMELVQGETLEDRLGRAPLSGDEFDQLVRQVLAGMSAAHAAGIIHLDLKPENIMLTPRLGGGIHVKILDFGLARPVAPPDGEADIKRNSLHGSIHFMAPEQFERADVDERTDIYALGCLFYYALTHLHPFDGDTKPQVMVAHLYHRVNPLGKLRPDLPAHTVRWIEWLTSRHPAERPSSVAEALKVYENGVLS
;
A
#
# COMPACT_ATOMS: atom_id res chain seq x y z
N MET A 1 7.21 -21.67 -14.37
CA MET A 1 8.15 -20.58 -14.68
C MET A 1 9.20 -21.18 -15.59
N ASN A 2 9.38 -20.63 -16.78
CA ASN A 2 10.37 -21.16 -17.73
C ASN A 2 11.78 -21.00 -17.13
N ASP A 3 12.80 -21.68 -17.71
CA ASP A 3 14.22 -21.58 -17.32
C ASP A 3 14.81 -20.16 -17.33
N ARG A 4 13.98 -19.17 -17.65
CA ARG A 4 14.35 -17.75 -17.70
C ARG A 4 14.64 -17.14 -16.34
N TYR A 5 13.80 -17.44 -15.32
CA TYR A 5 13.95 -16.81 -14.00
C TYR A 5 14.48 -17.81 -12.98
N GLU A 6 15.69 -17.58 -12.52
CA GLU A 6 16.34 -18.35 -11.46
C GLU A 6 16.02 -17.71 -10.09
N LEU A 7 15.27 -18.43 -9.25
CA LEU A 7 15.01 -17.96 -7.88
C LEU A 7 16.29 -18.09 -7.05
N LEU A 8 16.68 -17.00 -6.35
CA LEU A 8 17.91 -16.94 -5.57
C LEU A 8 17.61 -17.08 -4.06
N ALA A 9 16.88 -16.14 -3.49
CA ALA A 9 16.57 -16.10 -2.07
C ALA A 9 15.18 -15.49 -1.82
N PRO A 10 14.44 -15.93 -0.80
CA PRO A 10 13.25 -15.23 -0.36
C PRO A 10 13.63 -13.87 0.23
N ILE A 11 12.87 -12.82 -0.09
CA ILE A 11 13.06 -11.45 0.43
C ILE A 11 11.87 -10.99 1.26
N ALA A 12 10.69 -11.56 1.05
CA ALA A 12 9.50 -11.28 1.87
C ALA A 12 8.53 -12.46 1.85
N GLU A 13 7.85 -12.69 2.97
CA GLU A 13 6.74 -13.65 3.08
C GLU A 13 5.46 -12.92 3.50
N GLY A 14 4.37 -13.19 2.78
CA GLY A 14 3.05 -12.61 3.07
C GLY A 14 1.93 -13.64 3.05
N GLY A 15 0.72 -13.19 3.36
CA GLY A 15 -0.46 -14.06 3.40
C GLY A 15 -0.78 -14.75 2.08
N LEU A 16 -0.50 -14.11 0.95
CA LEU A 16 -0.79 -14.60 -0.40
C LEU A 16 0.38 -15.36 -1.04
N GLY A 17 1.59 -15.28 -0.50
CA GLY A 17 2.74 -15.96 -1.09
C GLY A 17 4.07 -15.44 -0.61
N THR A 18 5.12 -15.83 -1.33
CA THR A 18 6.51 -15.46 -1.04
C THR A 18 7.08 -14.65 -2.19
N VAL A 19 7.79 -13.58 -1.88
CA VAL A 19 8.56 -12.78 -2.85
C VAL A 19 10.02 -13.24 -2.80
N PHE A 20 10.56 -13.55 -3.96
CA PHE A 20 11.95 -13.99 -4.13
C PHE A 20 12.75 -12.93 -4.90
N ARG A 21 14.00 -12.75 -4.52
CA ARG A 21 15.01 -12.21 -5.40
C ARG A 21 15.30 -13.26 -6.45
N ALA A 22 15.31 -12.88 -7.72
CA ALA A 22 15.53 -13.79 -8.83
C ALA A 22 16.43 -13.16 -9.89
N ARG A 23 17.00 -13.99 -10.76
CA ARG A 23 17.81 -13.57 -11.89
C ARG A 23 17.08 -13.84 -13.19
N ASP A 24 16.83 -12.81 -14.00
CA ASP A 24 16.43 -12.95 -15.38
C ASP A 24 17.66 -13.36 -16.23
N ARG A 25 17.76 -14.64 -16.55
CA ARG A 25 18.90 -15.19 -17.31
C ARG A 25 18.99 -14.65 -18.73
N GLN A 26 17.86 -14.24 -19.30
CA GLN A 26 17.81 -13.70 -20.65
C GLN A 26 18.39 -12.28 -20.74
N LEU A 27 18.05 -11.44 -19.76
CA LEU A 27 18.47 -10.03 -19.70
C LEU A 27 19.66 -9.79 -18.78
N GLY A 28 20.12 -10.81 -18.04
CA GLY A 28 21.26 -10.71 -17.13
C GLY A 28 21.05 -9.79 -15.93
N ARG A 29 19.80 -9.49 -15.56
CA ARG A 29 19.45 -8.57 -14.48
C ARG A 29 18.74 -9.27 -13.33
N GLU A 30 18.73 -8.64 -12.16
CA GLU A 30 17.94 -9.09 -11.03
C GLU A 30 16.52 -8.53 -11.09
N VAL A 31 15.58 -9.34 -10.61
CA VAL A 31 14.14 -9.06 -10.57
C VAL A 31 13.55 -9.56 -9.24
N ALA A 32 12.39 -9.09 -8.87
CA ALA A 32 11.58 -9.67 -7.80
C ALA A 32 10.53 -10.59 -8.42
N VAL A 33 10.35 -11.77 -7.85
CA VAL A 33 9.33 -12.74 -8.27
C VAL A 33 8.43 -13.07 -7.09
N LYS A 34 7.17 -12.64 -7.17
CA LYS A 34 6.13 -13.01 -6.19
C LYS A 34 5.45 -14.29 -6.63
N ARG A 35 5.56 -15.33 -5.79
CA ARG A 35 4.87 -16.61 -5.99
C ARG A 35 3.64 -16.71 -5.12
N ILE A 36 2.51 -17.08 -5.72
CA ILE A 36 1.29 -17.36 -4.99
C ILE A 36 1.26 -18.82 -4.58
N ARG A 37 1.02 -19.07 -3.30
CA ARG A 37 0.90 -20.43 -2.77
C ARG A 37 -0.42 -21.07 -3.19
N ALA A 38 -0.31 -22.14 -3.96
CA ALA A 38 -1.45 -22.96 -4.39
C ALA A 38 -2.17 -23.66 -3.22
N ASP A 39 -1.44 -24.00 -2.15
CA ASP A 39 -1.94 -24.72 -0.98
C ASP A 39 -2.83 -23.89 -0.04
N LYS A 40 -2.74 -22.57 -0.12
CA LYS A 40 -3.54 -21.65 0.73
C LYS A 40 -4.83 -21.14 0.08
N ALA A 41 -5.05 -21.42 -1.20
CA ALA A 41 -6.24 -20.97 -1.92
C ALA A 41 -7.24 -22.14 -2.08
N GLN A 42 -8.38 -22.06 -1.42
CA GLN A 42 -9.51 -23.01 -1.62
C GLN A 42 -10.04 -23.02 -3.06
N ASN A 43 -9.65 -22.00 -3.88
CA ASN A 43 -9.90 -21.89 -5.32
C ASN A 43 -8.64 -21.32 -6.01
N VAL A 44 -7.64 -22.15 -6.23
CA VAL A 44 -6.36 -21.78 -6.88
C VAL A 44 -6.60 -21.10 -8.23
N GLY A 45 -7.54 -21.58 -9.04
CA GLY A 45 -7.84 -21.02 -10.35
C GLY A 45 -8.29 -19.57 -10.30
N SER A 46 -9.23 -19.22 -9.40
CA SER A 46 -9.77 -17.86 -9.30
C SER A 46 -8.74 -16.87 -8.72
N ALA A 47 -7.88 -17.30 -7.79
CA ALA A 47 -6.83 -16.45 -7.23
C ALA A 47 -5.74 -16.14 -8.26
N VAL A 48 -5.37 -17.12 -9.08
CA VAL A 48 -4.40 -16.96 -10.18
C VAL A 48 -4.97 -16.07 -11.29
N GLU A 49 -6.24 -16.26 -11.67
CA GLU A 49 -6.90 -15.39 -12.66
C GLU A 49 -6.98 -13.93 -12.18
N ALA A 50 -7.30 -13.72 -10.90
CA ALA A 50 -7.29 -12.39 -10.29
C ALA A 50 -5.89 -11.77 -10.35
N LEU A 51 -4.84 -12.51 -9.95
CA LEU A 51 -3.46 -12.06 -10.04
C LEU A 51 -3.09 -11.60 -11.46
N ILE A 52 -3.37 -12.43 -12.46
CA ILE A 52 -3.03 -12.12 -13.86
C ILE A 52 -3.78 -10.89 -14.35
N ARG A 53 -5.06 -10.76 -14.00
CA ARG A 53 -5.87 -9.60 -14.34
C ARG A 53 -5.30 -8.32 -13.70
N ASP A 54 -5.01 -8.35 -12.41
CA ASP A 54 -4.48 -7.21 -11.66
C ASP A 54 -3.07 -6.84 -12.16
N ALA A 55 -2.23 -7.85 -12.44
CA ALA A 55 -0.92 -7.64 -13.05
C ALA A 55 -1.01 -6.99 -14.44
N ARG A 56 -1.99 -7.38 -15.27
CA ARG A 56 -2.20 -6.75 -16.58
C ARG A 56 -2.60 -5.28 -16.45
N GLN A 57 -3.49 -4.96 -15.50
CA GLN A 57 -3.88 -3.57 -15.24
C GLN A 57 -2.67 -2.76 -14.76
N GLN A 58 -1.94 -3.27 -13.77
CA GLN A 58 -0.75 -2.60 -13.22
C GLN A 58 0.36 -2.43 -14.27
N SER A 59 0.56 -3.39 -15.17
CA SER A 59 1.58 -3.32 -16.22
C SER A 59 1.37 -2.16 -17.20
N ALA A 60 0.14 -1.63 -17.29
CA ALA A 60 -0.17 -0.46 -18.10
C ALA A 60 0.29 0.86 -17.44
N ILE A 61 0.60 0.86 -16.14
CA ILE A 61 1.04 2.05 -15.43
C ILE A 61 2.57 2.13 -15.52
N GLN A 62 3.07 3.14 -16.20
CA GLN A 62 4.50 3.48 -16.22
C GLN A 62 4.70 4.77 -15.43
N HIS A 63 5.13 4.63 -14.17
CA HIS A 63 5.37 5.78 -13.30
C HIS A 63 6.61 5.55 -12.42
N PRO A 64 7.49 6.56 -12.21
CA PRO A 64 8.72 6.39 -11.43
C PRO A 64 8.46 5.94 -9.99
N ASN A 65 7.32 6.31 -9.41
CA ASN A 65 6.96 5.99 -8.04
C ASN A 65 6.04 4.76 -7.88
N ILE A 66 5.88 3.95 -8.93
CA ILE A 66 5.17 2.68 -8.89
C ILE A 66 6.13 1.58 -9.34
N VAL A 67 6.10 0.43 -8.67
CA VAL A 67 6.89 -0.74 -9.07
C VAL A 67 6.43 -1.24 -10.44
N ALA A 68 7.38 -1.42 -11.36
CA ALA A 68 7.07 -1.91 -12.70
C ALA A 68 6.80 -3.42 -12.67
N VAL A 69 5.65 -3.85 -13.18
CA VAL A 69 5.35 -5.24 -13.50
C VAL A 69 5.97 -5.58 -14.84
N LEU A 70 6.79 -6.64 -14.89
CA LEU A 70 7.53 -7.07 -16.07
C LEU A 70 6.86 -8.25 -16.78
N GLU A 71 6.32 -9.20 -16.00
CA GLU A 71 5.67 -10.40 -16.51
C GLU A 71 4.74 -10.98 -15.45
N ALA A 72 3.67 -11.66 -15.86
CA ALA A 72 2.83 -12.48 -15.00
C ALA A 72 2.47 -13.78 -15.71
N GLY A 73 2.42 -14.88 -14.99
CA GLY A 73 2.13 -16.17 -15.58
C GLY A 73 1.72 -17.24 -14.56
N VAL A 74 1.56 -18.45 -15.09
CA VAL A 74 1.23 -19.65 -14.33
C VAL A 74 2.18 -20.75 -14.75
N ASP A 75 2.63 -21.55 -13.81
CA ASP A 75 3.38 -22.78 -14.02
C ASP A 75 2.88 -23.91 -13.12
N GLU A 76 3.60 -25.02 -13.06
CA GLU A 76 3.24 -26.20 -12.25
C GLU A 76 3.17 -25.90 -10.74
N GLU A 77 3.88 -24.88 -10.25
CA GLU A 77 3.88 -24.47 -8.85
C GLU A 77 2.81 -23.39 -8.51
N GLY A 78 2.10 -22.87 -9.52
CA GLY A 78 1.04 -21.87 -9.35
C GLY A 78 1.27 -20.57 -10.11
N GLY A 79 0.63 -19.50 -9.63
CA GLY A 79 0.76 -18.16 -10.22
C GLY A 79 2.05 -17.46 -9.81
N TYR A 80 2.65 -16.70 -10.72
CA TYR A 80 3.78 -15.86 -10.44
C TYR A 80 3.66 -14.46 -11.07
N LEU A 81 4.29 -13.48 -10.42
CA LEU A 81 4.41 -12.11 -10.87
C LEU A 81 5.89 -11.71 -10.83
N VAL A 82 6.42 -11.28 -11.97
CA VAL A 82 7.77 -10.73 -12.08
C VAL A 82 7.70 -9.22 -12.10
N MET A 83 8.48 -8.57 -11.25
CA MET A 83 8.54 -7.12 -11.14
C MET A 83 9.98 -6.64 -11.01
N GLU A 84 10.21 -5.35 -11.20
CA GLU A 84 11.52 -4.77 -10.91
C GLU A 84 11.92 -5.03 -9.46
N LEU A 85 13.19 -5.33 -9.23
CA LEU A 85 13.75 -5.43 -7.89
C LEU A 85 14.13 -4.03 -7.41
N VAL A 86 13.41 -3.53 -6.41
CA VAL A 86 13.72 -2.25 -5.78
C VAL A 86 14.81 -2.45 -4.73
N GLN A 87 15.95 -1.80 -4.92
CA GLN A 87 17.05 -1.81 -3.95
C GLN A 87 16.82 -0.71 -2.92
N GLY A 88 16.39 -1.08 -1.72
CA GLY A 88 16.05 -0.14 -0.66
C GLY A 88 15.50 -0.87 0.56
N GLU A 89 14.81 -0.14 1.38
CA GLU A 89 14.12 -0.64 2.57
C GLU A 89 12.66 -0.21 2.53
N THR A 90 11.80 -0.90 3.28
CA THR A 90 10.42 -0.46 3.43
C THR A 90 10.32 0.81 4.30
N LEU A 91 9.24 1.56 4.15
CA LEU A 91 8.96 2.68 5.06
C LEU A 91 8.82 2.20 6.50
N GLU A 92 8.29 0.99 6.72
CA GLU A 92 8.21 0.36 8.04
C GLU A 92 9.60 0.15 8.65
N ASP A 93 10.54 -0.47 7.91
CA ASP A 93 11.91 -0.69 8.37
C ASP A 93 12.63 0.65 8.63
N ARG A 94 12.40 1.66 7.78
CA ARG A 94 12.99 2.99 7.92
C ARG A 94 12.52 3.67 9.20
N LEU A 95 11.21 3.65 9.46
CA LEU A 95 10.60 4.24 10.66
C LEU A 95 10.99 3.50 11.93
N GLY A 96 11.13 2.18 11.89
CA GLY A 96 11.60 1.37 13.02
C GLY A 96 13.03 1.73 13.47
N ARG A 97 13.84 2.37 12.61
CA ARG A 97 15.22 2.80 12.95
C ARG A 97 15.30 4.27 13.39
N ALA A 98 14.60 5.15 12.71
CA ALA A 98 14.58 6.57 13.02
C ALA A 98 13.40 7.28 12.33
N PRO A 99 12.86 8.37 12.89
CA PRO A 99 11.85 9.19 12.23
C PRO A 99 12.40 9.81 10.93
N LEU A 100 11.50 10.12 10.00
CA LEU A 100 11.85 10.89 8.80
C LEU A 100 12.19 12.34 9.17
N SER A 101 13.13 12.94 8.47
CA SER A 101 13.30 14.40 8.48
C SER A 101 12.11 15.09 7.81
N GLY A 102 11.94 16.40 8.02
CA GLY A 102 10.89 17.18 7.36
C GLY A 102 10.98 17.09 5.83
N ASP A 103 12.19 17.15 5.28
CA ASP A 103 12.44 17.05 3.84
C ASP A 103 12.13 15.64 3.30
N GLU A 104 12.49 14.58 4.05
CA GLU A 104 12.14 13.21 3.66
C GLU A 104 10.63 12.97 3.70
N PHE A 105 9.94 13.54 4.69
CA PHE A 105 8.47 13.47 4.77
C PHE A 105 7.81 14.20 3.60
N ASP A 106 8.27 15.42 3.25
CA ASP A 106 7.75 16.15 2.07
C ASP A 106 7.97 15.34 0.78
N GLN A 107 9.16 14.75 0.61
CA GLN A 107 9.46 13.89 -0.53
C GLN A 107 8.59 12.63 -0.55
N LEU A 108 8.33 12.00 0.61
CA LEU A 108 7.42 10.86 0.73
C LEU A 108 6.02 11.24 0.26
N VAL A 109 5.44 12.30 0.81
CA VAL A 109 4.09 12.76 0.49
C VAL A 109 3.95 13.02 -1.01
N ARG A 110 4.82 13.85 -1.59
CA ARG A 110 4.74 14.21 -3.02
C ARG A 110 4.86 13.00 -3.94
N GLN A 111 5.80 12.11 -3.67
CA GLN A 111 6.06 10.96 -4.54
C GLN A 111 4.96 9.90 -4.42
N VAL A 112 4.45 9.64 -3.21
CA VAL A 112 3.33 8.71 -3.02
C VAL A 112 2.07 9.25 -3.70
N LEU A 113 1.72 10.52 -3.49
CA LEU A 113 0.54 11.13 -4.12
C LEU A 113 0.67 11.17 -5.65
N ALA A 114 1.87 11.45 -6.19
CA ALA A 114 2.09 11.42 -7.64
C ALA A 114 1.87 9.99 -8.21
N GLY A 115 2.42 8.96 -7.56
CA GLY A 115 2.20 7.57 -7.95
C GLY A 115 0.73 7.17 -7.87
N MET A 116 0.07 7.47 -6.76
CA MET A 116 -1.35 7.15 -6.58
C MET A 116 -2.26 7.90 -7.56
N SER A 117 -1.93 9.16 -7.89
CA SER A 117 -2.67 9.91 -8.91
C SER A 117 -2.57 9.22 -10.29
N ALA A 118 -1.39 8.69 -10.65
CA ALA A 118 -1.22 7.94 -11.89
C ALA A 118 -2.00 6.62 -11.89
N ALA A 119 -2.04 5.91 -10.76
CA ALA A 119 -2.82 4.68 -10.61
C ALA A 119 -4.33 4.95 -10.75
N HIS A 120 -4.86 5.95 -10.05
CA HIS A 120 -6.27 6.31 -10.10
C HIS A 120 -6.68 6.80 -11.50
N ALA A 121 -5.83 7.57 -12.19
CA ALA A 121 -6.07 7.96 -13.58
C ALA A 121 -6.16 6.76 -14.55
N ALA A 122 -5.53 5.63 -14.20
CA ALA A 122 -5.65 4.35 -14.92
C ALA A 122 -6.82 3.48 -14.42
N GLY A 123 -7.66 3.98 -13.50
CA GLY A 123 -8.79 3.26 -12.92
C GLY A 123 -8.38 2.16 -11.92
N ILE A 124 -7.19 2.25 -11.32
CA ILE A 124 -6.67 1.26 -10.39
C ILE A 124 -6.69 1.82 -8.97
N ILE A 125 -7.36 1.09 -8.08
CA ILE A 125 -7.42 1.37 -6.64
C ILE A 125 -6.50 0.37 -5.92
N HIS A 126 -5.69 0.84 -4.97
CA HIS A 126 -4.67 0.03 -4.31
C HIS A 126 -5.25 -0.90 -3.23
N LEU A 127 -6.08 -0.38 -2.33
CA LEU A 127 -6.79 -1.06 -1.24
C LEU A 127 -5.94 -1.70 -0.13
N ASP A 128 -4.62 -1.71 -0.22
CA ASP A 128 -3.69 -2.22 0.81
C ASP A 128 -2.48 -1.29 0.99
N LEU A 129 -2.72 0.04 1.02
CA LEU A 129 -1.68 1.02 1.33
C LEU A 129 -1.26 0.92 2.79
N LYS A 130 0.04 0.68 3.00
CA LYS A 130 0.67 0.56 4.33
C LYS A 130 2.18 0.76 4.21
N PRO A 131 2.90 1.00 5.31
CA PRO A 131 4.34 1.25 5.28
C PRO A 131 5.17 0.14 4.63
N GLU A 132 4.77 -1.12 4.76
CA GLU A 132 5.45 -2.27 4.16
C GLU A 132 5.36 -2.27 2.62
N ASN A 133 4.34 -1.61 2.05
CA ASN A 133 4.14 -1.49 0.60
C ASN A 133 4.75 -0.20 0.01
N ILE A 134 5.54 0.54 0.80
CA ILE A 134 6.27 1.74 0.36
C ILE A 134 7.76 1.45 0.48
N MET A 135 8.47 1.39 -0.65
CA MET A 135 9.92 1.24 -0.69
C MET A 135 10.62 2.58 -0.79
N LEU A 136 11.66 2.74 -0.01
CA LEU A 136 12.53 3.92 0.02
C LEU A 136 13.93 3.54 -0.48
N THR A 137 14.42 4.26 -1.48
CA THR A 137 15.77 4.13 -1.99
C THR A 137 16.52 5.45 -1.78
N PRO A 138 17.71 5.44 -1.15
CA PRO A 138 18.52 6.66 -1.02
C PRO A 138 18.87 7.24 -2.38
N ARG A 139 18.81 8.57 -2.53
CA ARG A 139 19.23 9.28 -3.74
C ARG A 139 20.68 9.76 -3.62
N LEU A 140 21.41 9.69 -4.72
CA LEU A 140 22.72 10.36 -4.82
C LEU A 140 22.51 11.87 -4.64
N GLY A 141 23.19 12.46 -3.66
CA GLY A 141 23.02 13.88 -3.33
C GLY A 141 22.04 14.16 -2.20
N GLY A 142 21.45 13.14 -1.59
CA GLY A 142 20.55 13.23 -0.45
C GLY A 142 19.06 13.08 -0.82
N GLY A 143 18.26 12.79 0.21
CA GLY A 143 16.83 12.53 0.08
C GLY A 143 16.50 11.09 -0.32
N ILE A 144 15.24 10.85 -0.63
CA ILE A 144 14.69 9.52 -0.90
C ILE A 144 13.99 9.47 -2.27
N HIS A 145 14.03 8.29 -2.88
CA HIS A 145 13.15 7.92 -3.97
C HIS A 145 12.15 6.88 -3.48
N VAL A 146 10.87 7.10 -3.78
CA VAL A 146 9.78 6.27 -3.28
C VAL A 146 9.23 5.40 -4.40
N LYS A 147 8.96 4.13 -4.10
CA LYS A 147 8.21 3.23 -4.98
C LYS A 147 7.09 2.54 -4.21
N ILE A 148 5.88 2.61 -4.75
CA ILE A 148 4.69 1.93 -4.25
C ILE A 148 4.67 0.51 -4.82
N LEU A 149 4.47 -0.47 -3.93
CA LEU A 149 4.42 -1.90 -4.25
C LEU A 149 2.97 -2.42 -4.20
N ASP A 150 2.75 -3.61 -4.77
CA ASP A 150 1.59 -4.48 -4.54
C ASP A 150 0.20 -3.85 -4.77
N PHE A 151 -0.03 -3.27 -5.94
CA PHE A 151 -1.35 -2.79 -6.34
C PHE A 151 -2.36 -3.93 -6.50
N GLY A 152 -3.49 -3.84 -5.80
CA GLY A 152 -4.69 -4.61 -6.09
C GLY A 152 -4.63 -6.13 -5.87
N LEU A 153 -3.49 -6.69 -5.44
CA LEU A 153 -3.33 -8.13 -5.22
C LEU A 153 -4.06 -8.65 -3.97
N ALA A 154 -4.62 -7.76 -3.18
CA ALA A 154 -5.30 -8.07 -1.92
C ALA A 154 -6.82 -7.96 -2.00
N ARG A 155 -7.44 -7.92 -3.18
CA ARG A 155 -8.92 -8.02 -3.24
C ARG A 155 -9.36 -9.30 -2.57
N PRO A 156 -10.19 -9.23 -1.50
CA PRO A 156 -10.90 -10.41 -1.07
C PRO A 156 -11.76 -10.87 -2.25
N VAL A 157 -11.54 -12.09 -2.73
CA VAL A 157 -12.55 -12.79 -3.52
C VAL A 157 -13.81 -12.70 -2.67
N ALA A 158 -14.92 -12.22 -3.25
CA ALA A 158 -16.19 -12.07 -2.55
C ALA A 158 -16.44 -13.31 -1.69
N PRO A 159 -16.63 -13.16 -0.36
CA PRO A 159 -16.80 -14.33 0.49
C PRO A 159 -18.04 -15.08 0.09
N PRO A 160 -17.99 -16.42 -0.03
CA PRO A 160 -19.20 -17.21 0.09
C PRO A 160 -19.74 -16.97 1.50
N ASP A 161 -21.05 -16.75 1.61
CA ASP A 161 -21.83 -16.48 2.81
C ASP A 161 -21.23 -17.06 4.11
N GLY A 162 -20.88 -16.19 5.08
CA GLY A 162 -20.64 -16.60 6.46
C GLY A 162 -19.37 -16.09 7.12
N GLU A 163 -19.48 -15.86 8.38
CA GLU A 163 -18.57 -15.31 9.41
C GLU A 163 -17.08 -15.80 9.45
N ALA A 164 -16.62 -16.55 8.44
CA ALA A 164 -15.34 -17.26 8.47
C ALA A 164 -14.10 -16.40 8.12
N ASP A 165 -14.25 -15.23 7.52
CA ASP A 165 -13.11 -14.49 6.94
C ASP A 165 -12.38 -13.53 7.89
N ILE A 166 -12.93 -13.24 9.08
CA ILE A 166 -12.20 -12.50 10.13
C ILE A 166 -11.03 -13.33 10.71
N LYS A 167 -11.00 -14.64 10.46
CA LYS A 167 -9.99 -15.58 11.01
C LYS A 167 -8.77 -15.80 10.13
N ARG A 168 -8.67 -15.24 8.92
CA ARG A 168 -7.50 -15.44 8.07
C ARG A 168 -6.36 -14.50 8.41
N ASN A 169 -5.21 -15.07 8.67
CA ASN A 169 -3.95 -14.50 9.14
C ASN A 169 -3.32 -13.36 8.30
N SER A 170 -3.94 -12.90 7.22
CA SER A 170 -3.45 -11.81 6.38
C SER A 170 -3.83 -10.40 6.86
N LEU A 171 -4.69 -10.28 7.86
CA LEU A 171 -5.14 -9.00 8.45
C LEU A 171 -4.19 -8.44 9.53
N HIS A 172 -2.96 -8.96 9.71
CA HIS A 172 -2.16 -8.60 10.89
C HIS A 172 -1.53 -7.19 10.85
N GLY A 173 -1.38 -6.56 9.69
CA GLY A 173 -0.83 -5.20 9.60
C GLY A 173 -1.80 -4.19 8.98
N SER A 174 -2.63 -4.63 8.05
CA SER A 174 -3.44 -3.74 7.21
C SER A 174 -4.61 -3.07 7.93
N ILE A 175 -5.11 -3.64 9.04
CA ILE A 175 -6.33 -3.14 9.71
C ILE A 175 -6.24 -1.69 10.15
N HIS A 176 -5.05 -1.20 10.51
CA HIS A 176 -4.82 0.18 10.95
C HIS A 176 -4.85 1.22 9.83
N PHE A 177 -4.84 0.75 8.57
CA PHE A 177 -4.88 1.58 7.38
C PHE A 177 -6.18 1.41 6.58
N MET A 178 -7.06 0.48 6.99
CA MET A 178 -8.33 0.22 6.32
C MET A 178 -9.33 1.35 6.54
N ALA A 179 -10.01 1.74 5.47
CA ALA A 179 -11.05 2.76 5.56
C ALA A 179 -12.36 2.18 6.15
N PRO A 180 -13.21 3.02 6.80
CA PRO A 180 -14.48 2.59 7.38
C PRO A 180 -15.37 1.80 6.43
N GLU A 181 -15.49 2.22 5.16
CA GLU A 181 -16.28 1.56 4.13
C GLU A 181 -15.81 0.12 3.82
N GLN A 182 -14.51 -0.19 4.01
CA GLN A 182 -14.00 -1.56 3.85
C GLN A 182 -14.51 -2.49 4.97
N PHE A 183 -14.66 -1.97 6.19
CA PHE A 183 -15.26 -2.72 7.31
C PHE A 183 -16.79 -2.86 7.14
N GLU A 184 -17.44 -1.84 6.62
CA GLU A 184 -18.89 -1.79 6.39
C GLU A 184 -19.29 -2.59 5.13
N ARG A 185 -18.32 -3.08 4.34
CA ARG A 185 -18.54 -3.76 3.04
C ARG A 185 -19.33 -2.90 2.07
N ALA A 186 -19.14 -1.59 2.15
CA ALA A 186 -19.72 -0.62 1.23
C ALA A 186 -18.88 -0.53 -0.05
N ASP A 187 -19.39 0.23 -1.02
CA ASP A 187 -18.65 0.50 -2.27
C ASP A 187 -17.34 1.23 -1.96
N VAL A 188 -16.27 0.77 -2.58
CA VAL A 188 -14.93 1.34 -2.47
C VAL A 188 -14.57 2.07 -3.76
N ASP A 189 -14.00 3.25 -3.61
CA ASP A 189 -13.47 4.07 -4.71
C ASP A 189 -12.07 4.61 -4.38
N GLU A 190 -11.56 5.56 -5.17
CA GLU A 190 -10.25 6.17 -4.94
C GLU A 190 -10.13 6.90 -3.58
N ARG A 191 -11.25 7.28 -2.96
CA ARG A 191 -11.27 7.92 -1.63
C ARG A 191 -10.96 6.94 -0.50
N THR A 192 -11.11 5.65 -0.76
CA THR A 192 -10.66 4.57 0.16
C THR A 192 -9.14 4.59 0.30
N ASP A 193 -8.41 4.75 -0.82
CA ASP A 193 -6.96 4.91 -0.78
C ASP A 193 -6.54 6.23 -0.12
N ILE A 194 -7.30 7.32 -0.33
CA ILE A 194 -7.03 8.62 0.29
C ILE A 194 -7.07 8.51 1.83
N TYR A 195 -8.02 7.77 2.38
CA TYR A 195 -8.06 7.51 3.82
C TYR A 195 -6.83 6.73 4.30
N ALA A 196 -6.46 5.67 3.59
CA ALA A 196 -5.28 4.88 3.91
C ALA A 196 -3.99 5.71 3.84
N LEU A 197 -3.88 6.63 2.87
CA LEU A 197 -2.79 7.61 2.77
C LEU A 197 -2.75 8.54 3.98
N GLY A 198 -3.89 9.02 4.46
CA GLY A 198 -3.96 9.81 5.68
C GLY A 198 -3.42 9.06 6.90
N CYS A 199 -3.82 7.80 7.07
CA CYS A 199 -3.30 6.93 8.13
C CYS A 199 -1.79 6.67 7.97
N LEU A 200 -1.31 6.46 6.76
CA LEU A 200 0.10 6.24 6.44
C LEU A 200 0.94 7.47 6.76
N PHE A 201 0.52 8.66 6.37
CA PHE A 201 1.24 9.91 6.66
C PHE A 201 1.20 10.28 8.14
N TYR A 202 0.09 9.99 8.83
CA TYR A 202 0.03 10.11 10.29
C TYR A 202 1.06 9.19 10.93
N TYR A 203 1.11 7.92 10.52
CA TYR A 203 2.06 6.94 11.04
C TYR A 203 3.52 7.36 10.73
N ALA A 204 3.79 7.86 9.54
CA ALA A 204 5.12 8.35 9.15
C ALA A 204 5.63 9.52 10.02
N LEU A 205 4.71 10.35 10.57
CA LEU A 205 5.03 11.48 11.45
C LEU A 205 5.16 11.11 12.92
N THR A 206 4.42 10.08 13.38
CA THR A 206 4.28 9.79 14.81
C THR A 206 4.80 8.42 15.21
N HIS A 207 4.95 7.51 14.27
CA HIS A 207 5.17 6.08 14.50
C HIS A 207 4.08 5.45 15.39
N LEU A 208 2.90 6.07 15.40
CA LEU A 208 1.68 5.59 16.07
C LEU A 208 0.53 5.53 15.06
N HIS A 209 -0.43 4.67 15.30
CA HIS A 209 -1.62 4.62 14.46
C HIS A 209 -2.63 5.71 14.87
N PRO A 210 -3.31 6.38 13.90
CA PRO A 210 -4.35 7.35 14.23
C PRO A 210 -5.54 6.71 14.92
N PHE A 211 -5.86 5.47 14.56
CA PHE A 211 -6.93 4.65 15.11
C PHE A 211 -6.32 3.38 15.68
N ASP A 212 -6.44 3.18 16.98
CA ASP A 212 -5.75 2.11 17.68
C ASP A 212 -6.65 1.42 18.73
N GLY A 213 -6.19 0.26 19.24
CA GLY A 213 -6.86 -0.54 20.25
C GLY A 213 -6.11 -1.84 20.53
N ASP A 214 -6.32 -2.42 21.71
CA ASP A 214 -5.65 -3.64 22.16
C ASP A 214 -6.01 -4.88 21.35
N THR A 215 -7.10 -4.82 20.57
CA THR A 215 -7.59 -5.92 19.74
C THR A 215 -8.08 -5.41 18.39
N LYS A 216 -8.06 -6.27 17.37
CA LYS A 216 -8.57 -5.94 16.04
C LYS A 216 -10.01 -5.37 16.05
N PRO A 217 -10.98 -5.93 16.79
CA PRO A 217 -12.30 -5.32 16.90
C PRO A 217 -12.27 -3.90 17.49
N GLN A 218 -11.38 -3.61 18.43
CA GLN A 218 -11.25 -2.25 18.99
C GLN A 218 -10.67 -1.29 17.95
N VAL A 219 -9.66 -1.69 17.18
CA VAL A 219 -9.13 -0.90 16.05
C VAL A 219 -10.24 -0.62 15.02
N MET A 220 -11.00 -1.65 14.63
CA MET A 220 -12.15 -1.49 13.74
C MET A 220 -13.17 -0.49 14.28
N VAL A 221 -13.52 -0.60 15.57
CA VAL A 221 -14.43 0.34 16.25
C VAL A 221 -13.85 1.76 16.25
N ALA A 222 -12.53 1.92 16.46
CA ALA A 222 -11.88 3.23 16.42
C ALA A 222 -12.04 3.89 15.04
N HIS A 223 -11.86 3.15 13.95
CA HIS A 223 -12.11 3.63 12.58
C HIS A 223 -13.60 3.98 12.36
N LEU A 224 -14.51 3.05 12.68
CA LEU A 224 -15.95 3.22 12.45
C LEU A 224 -16.57 4.39 13.24
N TYR A 225 -16.11 4.63 14.45
CA TYR A 225 -16.59 5.73 15.31
C TYR A 225 -15.67 6.94 15.31
N HIS A 226 -14.67 6.96 14.43
CA HIS A 226 -13.70 8.04 14.26
C HIS A 226 -13.03 8.47 15.58
N ARG A 227 -12.59 7.49 16.38
CA ARG A 227 -11.88 7.72 17.64
C ARG A 227 -10.40 7.91 17.36
N VAL A 228 -10.06 9.08 16.83
CA VAL A 228 -8.69 9.41 16.39
C VAL A 228 -7.83 9.89 17.58
N ASN A 229 -6.56 9.48 17.60
CA ASN A 229 -5.53 10.09 18.42
C ASN A 229 -5.16 11.45 17.83
N PRO A 230 -5.38 12.60 18.50
CA PRO A 230 -5.20 13.90 17.88
C PRO A 230 -3.75 14.20 17.50
N LEU A 231 -3.44 14.33 16.20
CA LEU A 231 -2.10 14.57 15.69
C LEU A 231 -1.44 15.82 16.29
N GLY A 232 -2.17 16.93 16.38
CA GLY A 232 -1.64 18.18 16.92
C GLY A 232 -1.27 18.13 18.42
N LYS A 233 -1.78 17.14 19.18
CA LYS A 233 -1.34 16.91 20.56
C LYS A 233 -0.04 16.10 20.61
N LEU A 234 0.14 15.15 19.71
CA LEU A 234 1.34 14.30 19.64
C LEU A 234 2.52 15.05 19.02
N ARG A 235 2.25 15.90 18.04
CA ARG A 235 3.23 16.65 17.28
C ARG A 235 2.86 18.15 17.24
N PRO A 236 2.96 18.86 18.37
CA PRO A 236 2.65 20.29 18.46
C PRO A 236 3.64 21.17 17.67
N ASP A 237 4.75 20.59 17.20
CA ASP A 237 5.76 21.20 16.35
C ASP A 237 5.33 21.30 14.88
N LEU A 238 4.32 20.54 14.45
CA LEU A 238 3.87 20.55 13.06
C LEU A 238 3.06 21.82 12.74
N PRO A 239 3.20 22.33 11.49
CA PRO A 239 2.35 23.39 11.00
C PRO A 239 0.85 22.99 11.07
N ALA A 240 0.01 23.91 11.51
CA ALA A 240 -1.43 23.64 11.65
C ALA A 240 -2.10 23.20 10.33
N HIS A 241 -1.60 23.66 9.18
CA HIS A 241 -2.12 23.23 7.88
C HIS A 241 -1.82 21.75 7.61
N THR A 242 -0.65 21.24 7.99
CA THR A 242 -0.29 19.82 7.85
C THR A 242 -1.20 18.95 8.70
N VAL A 243 -1.47 19.37 9.96
CA VAL A 243 -2.39 18.64 10.85
C VAL A 243 -3.78 18.56 10.24
N ARG A 244 -4.36 19.71 9.84
CA ARG A 244 -5.69 19.76 9.21
C ARG A 244 -5.76 18.96 7.90
N TRP A 245 -4.69 18.98 7.10
CA TRP A 245 -4.62 18.23 5.86
C TRP A 245 -4.70 16.71 6.12
N ILE A 246 -3.97 16.18 7.10
CA ILE A 246 -4.04 14.76 7.47
C ILE A 246 -5.42 14.41 8.03
N GLU A 247 -6.01 15.27 8.87
CA GLU A 247 -7.36 15.10 9.39
C GLU A 247 -8.40 15.05 8.27
N TRP A 248 -8.25 15.88 7.23
CA TRP A 248 -9.10 15.87 6.05
C TRP A 248 -9.00 14.56 5.25
N LEU A 249 -7.78 14.02 5.04
CA LEU A 249 -7.59 12.73 4.38
C LEU A 249 -8.28 11.60 5.17
N THR A 250 -8.21 11.64 6.50
CA THR A 250 -8.76 10.61 7.40
C THR A 250 -10.21 10.84 7.79
N SER A 251 -10.95 11.76 7.15
CA SER A 251 -12.38 11.97 7.41
C SER A 251 -13.16 10.68 7.29
N ARG A 252 -14.11 10.45 8.23
CA ARG A 252 -14.83 9.18 8.30
C ARG A 252 -15.62 8.89 7.02
N HIS A 253 -16.38 9.90 6.56
CA HIS A 253 -17.22 9.75 5.38
C HIS A 253 -16.42 10.04 4.11
N PRO A 254 -16.46 9.16 3.09
CA PRO A 254 -15.75 9.41 1.83
C PRO A 254 -16.06 10.74 1.18
N ALA A 255 -17.29 11.23 1.30
CA ALA A 255 -17.71 12.52 0.74
C ALA A 255 -17.05 13.75 1.39
N GLU A 256 -16.50 13.61 2.59
CA GLU A 256 -15.81 14.68 3.35
C GLU A 256 -14.30 14.68 3.09
N ARG A 257 -13.77 13.68 2.39
CA ARG A 257 -12.36 13.58 1.98
C ARG A 257 -12.10 14.37 0.70
N PRO A 258 -10.82 14.60 0.31
CA PRO A 258 -10.51 15.06 -1.05
C PRO A 258 -11.23 14.23 -2.10
N SER A 259 -11.72 14.89 -3.15
CA SER A 259 -12.38 14.20 -4.26
C SER A 259 -11.41 13.35 -5.10
N SER A 260 -10.12 13.65 -5.00
CA SER A 260 -9.04 12.91 -5.68
C SER A 260 -7.69 13.08 -4.98
N VAL A 261 -6.75 12.17 -5.26
CA VAL A 261 -5.35 12.31 -4.80
C VAL A 261 -4.69 13.57 -5.39
N ALA A 262 -5.06 13.97 -6.59
CA ALA A 262 -4.55 15.19 -7.22
C ALA A 262 -4.99 16.44 -6.45
N GLU A 263 -6.23 16.48 -5.95
CA GLU A 263 -6.71 17.55 -5.08
C GLU A 263 -5.95 17.56 -3.75
N ALA A 264 -5.77 16.39 -3.13
CA ALA A 264 -4.99 16.26 -1.90
C ALA A 264 -3.57 16.82 -2.05
N LEU A 265 -2.89 16.51 -3.17
CA LEU A 265 -1.54 17.00 -3.48
C LEU A 265 -1.55 18.52 -3.65
N LYS A 266 -2.48 19.06 -4.43
CA LYS A 266 -2.61 20.50 -4.66
C LYS A 266 -2.80 21.27 -3.36
N VAL A 267 -3.64 20.77 -2.45
CA VAL A 267 -3.86 21.40 -1.14
C VAL A 267 -2.63 21.32 -0.26
N TYR A 268 -1.93 20.16 -0.27
CA TYR A 268 -0.67 20.00 0.45
C TYR A 268 0.39 21.02 0.00
N GLU A 269 0.54 21.23 -1.30
CA GLU A 269 1.51 22.17 -1.88
C GLU A 269 1.21 23.62 -1.60
N ASN A 270 -0.07 23.98 -1.62
CA ASN A 270 -0.49 25.38 -1.41
C ASN A 270 -0.64 25.75 0.07
N GLY A 271 -0.69 24.78 0.98
CA GLY A 271 -0.88 25.00 2.41
C GLY A 271 -2.24 25.56 2.80
N VAL A 272 -3.22 25.56 1.87
CA VAL A 272 -4.56 26.15 2.08
C VAL A 272 -5.61 25.06 1.88
N LEU A 273 -6.28 24.69 2.97
CA LEU A 273 -7.61 24.08 2.94
C LEU A 273 -8.61 25.20 2.76
N SER A 274 -9.30 25.23 1.63
CA SER A 274 -10.39 26.18 1.34
C SER A 274 -11.62 25.92 2.20
#